data_f13f71eaa61e2f06995e8cbdf00a2435
#
_entry.id   f13f71eaa61e2f06995e8cbdf00a2435
#
_cell.length_a   1.000
_cell.length_b   1.000
_cell.length_c   1.000
_cell.angle_alpha   90.00
_cell.angle_beta   90.00
_cell.angle_gamma   90.00
#
_symmetry.space_group_name_H-M   'P 1'
#
loop_
_entity.id
_entity.type
_entity.pdbx_description
1 polymer ?
#
loop_
_entity_poly.entity_id
_entity_poly.type
_entity_poly.pdbx_seq_one_letter_code
_entity_poly.pdbx_strand_id
1 'polypeptide(L)'
;VGKMTQLRKEARAAGVDMRIVRNTLLRRALEDTNYTVLNDVFVGPTLIAFSTEHPGAAARLFKEFAKTNDKFEIKGAAFEGEFIAAKDIDRLASLPTYDEAIARLMGTMKEAAAGKFVRTLAALRDKMQGEGEAA
;
A
#
# COMPACT_ATOMS: atom_id res chain seq x y z
N VAL A 1 24.81 -4.26 7.24
CA VAL A 1 25.09 -3.85 5.83
C VAL A 1 24.31 -4.74 4.86
N GLY A 2 24.37 -6.07 4.98
CA GLY A 2 23.72 -7.00 4.05
C GLY A 2 22.20 -6.78 3.92
N LYS A 3 21.47 -6.62 5.03
CA LYS A 3 20.02 -6.37 5.03
C LYS A 3 19.64 -5.08 4.28
N MET A 4 20.43 -4.01 4.42
CA MET A 4 20.19 -2.76 3.68
C MET A 4 20.48 -2.88 2.18
N THR A 5 21.44 -3.72 1.80
CA THR A 5 21.70 -4.01 0.39
C THR A 5 20.55 -4.79 -0.24
N GLN A 6 19.99 -5.74 0.49
CA GLN A 6 18.82 -6.47 0.06
C GLN A 6 17.60 -5.54 -0.10
N LEU A 7 17.32 -4.69 0.90
CA LEU A 7 16.25 -3.70 0.84
C LEU A 7 16.38 -2.78 -0.38
N ARG A 8 17.59 -2.32 -0.68
CA ARG A 8 17.85 -1.49 -1.87
C ARG A 8 17.59 -2.24 -3.18
N LYS A 9 17.89 -3.54 -3.23
CA LYS A 9 17.62 -4.37 -4.40
C LYS A 9 16.12 -4.53 -4.61
N GLU A 10 15.39 -4.80 -3.55
CA GLU A 10 13.93 -4.94 -3.58
C GLU A 10 13.24 -3.60 -3.92
N ALA A 11 13.73 -2.49 -3.36
CA ALA A 11 13.23 -1.16 -3.66
C ALA A 11 13.38 -0.81 -5.16
N ARG A 12 14.53 -1.10 -5.75
CA ARG A 12 14.75 -0.89 -7.19
C ARG A 12 13.83 -1.75 -8.06
N ALA A 13 13.60 -2.99 -7.65
CA ALA A 13 12.68 -3.89 -8.36
C ALA A 13 11.23 -3.40 -8.27
N ALA A 14 10.86 -2.72 -7.18
CA ALA A 14 9.54 -2.14 -6.96
C ALA A 14 9.38 -0.71 -7.51
N GLY A 15 10.37 -0.16 -8.22
CA GLY A 15 10.31 1.22 -8.72
C GLY A 15 10.38 2.29 -7.63
N VAL A 16 10.95 1.96 -6.47
CA VAL A 16 11.07 2.86 -5.32
C VAL A 16 12.50 3.41 -5.24
N ASP A 17 12.65 4.72 -5.37
CA ASP A 17 13.95 5.38 -5.19
C ASP A 17 14.20 5.65 -3.70
N MET A 18 15.31 5.14 -3.19
CA MET A 18 15.63 5.12 -1.76
C MET A 18 16.93 5.86 -1.48
N ARG A 19 16.86 6.88 -0.62
CA ARG A 19 18.03 7.73 -0.28
C ARG A 19 18.17 7.94 1.22
N ILE A 20 19.41 7.98 1.67
CA ILE A 20 19.77 8.37 3.03
C ILE A 20 20.34 9.79 2.92
N VAL A 21 19.65 10.74 3.52
CA VAL A 21 20.00 12.17 3.44
C VAL A 21 20.05 12.76 4.85
N ARG A 22 20.83 13.83 5.03
CA ARG A 22 20.90 14.57 6.30
C ARG A 22 19.59 15.31 6.54
N ASN A 23 19.06 15.24 7.75
CA ASN A 23 17.80 15.88 8.12
C ASN A 23 17.77 17.40 7.87
N THR A 24 18.91 18.07 8.03
CA THR A 24 19.03 19.52 7.76
C THR A 24 18.81 19.86 6.29
N LEU A 25 19.28 19.02 5.36
CA LEU A 25 19.07 19.21 3.94
C LEU A 25 17.61 18.91 3.56
N LEU A 26 17.02 17.90 4.21
CA LEU A 26 15.61 17.58 4.01
C LEU A 26 14.69 18.72 4.42
N ARG A 27 14.90 19.30 5.61
CA ARG A 27 14.12 20.44 6.08
C ARG A 27 14.18 21.61 5.11
N ARG A 28 15.39 21.97 4.65
CA ARG A 28 15.54 23.06 3.65
C ARG A 28 14.88 22.75 2.32
N ALA A 29 14.92 21.49 1.86
CA ALA A 29 14.29 21.11 0.61
C ALA A 29 12.75 21.11 0.70
N LEU A 30 12.18 21.03 1.90
CA LEU A 30 10.74 21.00 2.13
C LEU A 30 10.15 22.37 2.46
N GLU A 31 10.98 23.40 2.76
CA GLU A 31 10.52 24.75 3.12
C GLU A 31 9.62 25.36 2.04
N ASP A 32 9.89 25.09 0.76
CA ASP A 32 9.14 25.62 -0.39
C ASP A 32 8.09 24.64 -0.96
N THR A 33 7.77 23.55 -0.21
CA THR A 33 6.85 22.52 -0.69
C THR A 33 5.69 22.30 0.27
N ASN A 34 4.61 21.68 -0.22
CA ASN A 34 3.44 21.31 0.60
C ASN A 34 3.74 20.21 1.63
N TYR A 35 4.99 19.72 1.72
CA TYR A 35 5.42 18.65 2.60
C TYR A 35 6.10 19.11 3.88
N THR A 36 5.98 20.40 4.25
CA THR A 36 6.53 20.97 5.50
C THR A 36 6.05 20.24 6.74
N VAL A 37 4.90 19.57 6.67
CA VAL A 37 4.31 18.76 7.76
C VAL A 37 5.24 17.61 8.21
N LEU A 38 6.20 17.19 7.37
CA LEU A 38 7.18 16.16 7.70
C LEU A 38 8.33 16.64 8.59
N ASN A 39 8.48 17.93 8.83
CA ASN A 39 9.61 18.49 9.58
C ASN A 39 9.75 17.92 11.00
N ASP A 40 8.63 17.62 11.66
CA ASP A 40 8.60 17.09 13.02
C ASP A 40 9.09 15.63 13.11
N VAL A 41 9.02 14.91 11.98
CA VAL A 41 9.38 13.50 11.90
C VAL A 41 10.88 13.28 11.64
N PHE A 42 11.60 14.33 11.21
CA PHE A 42 13.03 14.24 10.92
C PHE A 42 13.91 14.32 12.17
N VAL A 43 13.84 13.32 13.01
CA VAL A 43 14.65 13.14 14.22
C VAL A 43 15.48 11.86 14.09
N GLY A 44 16.80 11.94 14.32
CA GLY A 44 17.70 10.78 14.23
C GLY A 44 17.97 10.29 12.80
N PRO A 45 18.53 9.09 12.62
CA PRO A 45 18.84 8.56 11.30
C PRO A 45 17.57 8.39 10.47
N THR A 46 17.57 8.98 9.28
CA THR A 46 16.37 9.01 8.42
C THR A 46 16.73 8.52 7.02
N LEU A 47 15.90 7.62 6.53
CA LEU A 47 15.88 7.11 5.19
C LEU A 47 14.60 7.61 4.53
N ILE A 48 14.71 8.15 3.33
CA ILE A 48 13.57 8.58 2.52
C ILE A 48 13.44 7.67 1.32
N ALA A 49 12.20 7.37 0.98
CA ALA A 49 11.84 6.65 -0.22
C ALA A 49 10.80 7.44 -1.01
N PHE A 50 11.00 7.50 -2.31
CA PHE A 50 10.09 8.10 -3.26
C PHE A 50 9.51 7.02 -4.15
N SER A 51 8.20 6.99 -4.27
CA SER A 51 7.48 6.12 -5.19
C SER A 51 6.71 7.01 -6.18
N THR A 52 7.06 6.93 -7.45
CA THR A 52 6.46 7.75 -8.51
C THR A 52 5.36 7.02 -9.25
N GLU A 53 5.51 5.72 -9.46
CA GLU A 53 4.56 4.93 -10.24
C GLU A 53 3.39 4.42 -9.39
N HIS A 54 3.68 3.89 -8.19
CA HIS A 54 2.69 3.25 -7.32
C HIS A 54 2.81 3.78 -5.89
N PRO A 55 1.90 4.62 -5.43
CA PRO A 55 2.01 5.27 -4.11
C PRO A 55 2.12 4.27 -2.94
N GLY A 56 1.48 3.11 -3.07
CA GLY A 56 1.53 2.06 -2.05
C GLY A 56 2.77 1.16 -2.08
N ALA A 57 3.60 1.19 -3.14
CA ALA A 57 4.71 0.25 -3.30
C ALA A 57 5.76 0.39 -2.19
N ALA A 58 6.16 1.63 -1.88
CA ALA A 58 7.10 1.91 -0.80
C ALA A 58 6.56 1.47 0.57
N ALA A 59 5.28 1.73 0.85
CA ALA A 59 4.64 1.36 2.09
C ALA A 59 4.56 -0.17 2.28
N ARG A 60 4.22 -0.91 1.24
CA ARG A 60 4.21 -2.39 1.26
C ARG A 60 5.60 -2.95 1.56
N LEU A 61 6.60 -2.49 0.81
CA LEU A 61 7.98 -2.94 0.95
C LEU A 61 8.54 -2.67 2.36
N PHE A 62 8.35 -1.46 2.88
CA PHE A 62 8.84 -1.13 4.21
C PHE A 62 8.08 -1.83 5.33
N LYS A 63 6.80 -2.09 5.17
CA LYS A 63 6.02 -2.89 6.12
C LYS A 63 6.53 -4.33 6.20
N GLU A 64 6.82 -4.96 5.07
CA GLU A 64 7.40 -6.30 5.02
C GLU A 64 8.79 -6.34 5.66
N PHE A 65 9.61 -5.34 5.34
CA PHE A 65 10.95 -5.24 5.90
C PHE A 65 10.94 -4.97 7.41
N ALA A 66 10.00 -4.15 7.92
CA ALA A 66 9.84 -3.88 9.34
C ALA A 66 9.44 -5.15 10.13
N LYS A 67 8.63 -6.03 9.56
CA LYS A 67 8.30 -7.33 10.17
C LYS A 67 9.52 -8.23 10.38
N THR A 68 10.50 -8.12 9.49
CA THR A 68 11.71 -8.96 9.52
C THR A 68 12.84 -8.31 10.34
N ASN A 69 12.75 -7.02 10.65
CA ASN A 69 13.81 -6.25 11.28
C ASN A 69 13.27 -5.30 12.36
N ASP A 70 13.39 -5.68 13.62
CA ASP A 70 12.94 -4.90 14.79
C ASP A 70 13.62 -3.53 14.95
N LYS A 71 14.78 -3.32 14.29
CA LYS A 71 15.52 -2.05 14.33
C LYS A 71 15.06 -1.03 13.29
N PHE A 72 14.13 -1.42 12.42
CA PHE A 72 13.60 -0.56 11.37
C PHE A 72 12.21 -0.08 11.76
N GLU A 73 12.10 1.21 12.05
CA GLU A 73 10.84 1.87 12.35
C GLU A 73 10.41 2.77 11.20
N ILE A 74 9.14 2.67 10.83
CA ILE A 74 8.52 3.59 9.89
C ILE A 74 8.03 4.78 10.70
N LYS A 75 8.58 5.96 10.42
CA LYS A 75 8.24 7.20 11.15
C LYS A 75 6.95 7.83 10.65
N GLY A 76 6.72 7.78 9.37
CA GLY A 76 5.54 8.34 8.72
C GLY A 76 5.70 8.34 7.21
N ALA A 77 4.64 8.74 6.54
CA ALA A 77 4.60 8.93 5.10
C ALA A 77 3.89 10.24 4.76
N ALA A 78 4.11 10.75 3.56
CA ALA A 78 3.34 11.85 3.03
C ALA A 78 2.78 11.46 1.67
N PHE A 79 1.50 11.72 1.47
CA PHE A 79 0.80 11.47 0.24
C PHE A 79 -0.11 12.66 -0.07
N GLU A 80 0.00 13.21 -1.28
CA GLU A 80 -0.79 14.37 -1.75
C GLU A 80 -0.75 15.61 -0.80
N GLY A 81 0.35 15.78 -0.06
CA GLY A 81 0.50 16.88 0.90
C GLY A 81 -0.04 16.58 2.31
N GLU A 82 -0.69 15.44 2.52
CA GLU A 82 -1.14 15.01 3.84
C GLU A 82 -0.08 14.14 4.52
N PHE A 83 0.07 14.36 5.83
CA PHE A 83 0.92 13.52 6.67
C PHE A 83 0.15 12.29 7.15
N ILE A 84 0.73 11.12 6.90
CA ILE A 84 0.20 9.83 7.35
C ILE A 84 1.11 9.27 8.43
N ALA A 85 0.57 9.13 9.63
CA ALA A 85 1.30 8.57 10.75
C ALA A 85 1.67 7.10 10.51
N ALA A 86 2.69 6.61 11.23
CA ALA A 86 3.13 5.21 11.14
C ALA A 86 1.99 4.19 11.38
N LYS A 87 0.99 4.57 12.19
CA LYS A 87 -0.18 3.71 12.47
C LYS A 87 -1.11 3.55 11.29
N ASP A 88 -1.22 4.58 10.45
CA ASP A 88 -2.12 4.61 9.30
C ASP A 88 -1.44 4.20 7.98
N ILE A 89 -0.18 3.79 8.04
CA ILE A 89 0.59 3.38 6.87
C ILE A 89 -0.03 2.16 6.16
N ASP A 90 -0.84 1.40 6.87
CA ASP A 90 -1.59 0.27 6.34
C ASP A 90 -2.61 0.68 5.28
N ARG A 91 -3.14 1.90 5.38
CA ARG A 91 -4.02 2.48 4.35
C ARG A 91 -3.27 2.65 3.03
N LEU A 92 -2.04 3.19 3.08
CA LEU A 92 -1.18 3.30 1.90
C LEU A 92 -0.76 1.93 1.36
N ALA A 93 -0.38 1.01 2.23
CA ALA A 93 0.02 -0.34 1.83
C ALA A 93 -1.12 -1.14 1.19
N SER A 94 -2.38 -0.84 1.55
CA SER A 94 -3.57 -1.49 0.98
C SER A 94 -4.03 -0.89 -0.35
N LEU A 95 -3.47 0.25 -0.77
CA LEU A 95 -3.82 0.86 -2.05
C LEU A 95 -3.48 -0.10 -3.21
N PRO A 96 -4.45 -0.44 -4.06
CA PRO A 96 -4.19 -1.28 -5.21
C PRO A 96 -3.34 -0.54 -6.26
N THR A 97 -2.62 -1.29 -7.07
CA THR A 97 -2.03 -0.73 -8.29
C THR A 97 -3.13 -0.32 -9.25
N TYR A 98 -2.81 0.49 -10.26
CA TYR A 98 -3.79 0.95 -11.25
C TYR A 98 -4.53 -0.24 -11.92
N ASP A 99 -3.79 -1.25 -12.34
CA ASP A 99 -4.35 -2.45 -12.97
C ASP A 99 -5.21 -3.27 -11.99
N GLU A 100 -4.76 -3.41 -10.75
CA GLU A 100 -5.55 -4.05 -9.69
C GLU A 100 -6.83 -3.27 -9.36
N ALA A 101 -6.79 -1.94 -9.38
CA ALA A 101 -7.95 -1.10 -9.14
C ALA A 101 -8.99 -1.27 -10.26
N ILE A 102 -8.55 -1.27 -11.52
CA ILE A 102 -9.43 -1.53 -12.66
C ILE A 102 -9.99 -2.96 -12.61
N ALA A 103 -9.16 -3.95 -12.31
CA ALA A 103 -9.61 -5.34 -12.20
C ALA A 103 -10.67 -5.50 -11.09
N ARG A 104 -10.48 -4.85 -9.94
CA ARG A 104 -11.48 -4.81 -8.86
C ARG A 104 -12.75 -4.11 -9.30
N LEU A 105 -12.65 -2.96 -9.99
CA LEU A 105 -13.80 -2.24 -10.51
C LEU A 105 -14.60 -3.11 -11.49
N MET A 106 -13.93 -3.71 -12.46
CA MET A 106 -14.58 -4.63 -13.41
C MET A 106 -15.20 -5.83 -12.72
N GLY A 107 -14.52 -6.40 -11.72
CA GLY A 107 -15.02 -7.49 -10.90
C GLY A 107 -16.32 -7.11 -10.16
N THR A 108 -16.35 -5.93 -9.52
CA THR A 108 -17.54 -5.45 -8.83
C THR A 108 -18.69 -5.13 -9.79
N MET A 109 -18.40 -4.57 -10.96
CA MET A 109 -19.41 -4.32 -11.99
C MET A 109 -20.02 -5.64 -12.52
N LYS A 110 -19.20 -6.64 -12.81
CA LYS A 110 -19.62 -7.98 -13.21
C LYS A 110 -20.50 -8.63 -12.13
N GLU A 111 -20.05 -8.53 -10.88
CA GLU A 111 -20.79 -9.08 -9.74
C GLU A 111 -22.14 -8.37 -9.52
N ALA A 112 -22.18 -7.05 -9.64
CA ALA A 112 -23.39 -6.26 -9.48
C ALA A 112 -24.40 -6.53 -10.60
N ALA A 113 -23.93 -6.70 -11.84
CA ALA A 113 -24.81 -6.87 -13.00
C ALA A 113 -25.43 -8.28 -13.10
N ALA A 114 -24.64 -9.32 -12.93
CA ALA A 114 -25.07 -10.68 -13.18
C ALA A 114 -24.78 -11.67 -12.03
N GLY A 115 -23.75 -11.42 -11.23
CA GLY A 115 -23.26 -12.37 -10.24
C GLY A 115 -24.30 -12.73 -9.17
N LYS A 116 -25.00 -11.73 -8.63
CA LYS A 116 -26.07 -11.95 -7.64
C LYS A 116 -27.24 -12.74 -8.23
N PHE A 117 -27.66 -12.39 -9.43
CA PHE A 117 -28.78 -13.04 -10.09
C PHE A 117 -28.47 -14.52 -10.40
N VAL A 118 -27.28 -14.80 -10.94
CA VAL A 118 -26.87 -16.18 -11.23
C VAL A 118 -26.76 -17.03 -9.95
N ARG A 119 -26.22 -16.46 -8.85
CA ARG A 119 -26.14 -17.17 -7.57
C ARG A 119 -27.50 -17.45 -6.95
N THR A 120 -28.44 -16.51 -7.06
CA THR A 120 -29.81 -16.74 -6.57
C THR A 120 -30.51 -17.83 -7.36
N LEU A 121 -30.37 -17.85 -8.69
CA LEU A 121 -30.88 -18.92 -9.54
C LEU A 121 -30.23 -20.28 -9.23
N ALA A 122 -28.91 -20.31 -9.03
CA ALA A 122 -28.21 -21.53 -8.64
C ALA A 122 -28.70 -22.07 -7.29
N ALA A 123 -28.82 -21.20 -6.28
CA ALA A 123 -29.32 -21.56 -4.97
C ALA A 123 -30.80 -22.06 -5.02
N LEU A 124 -31.61 -21.48 -5.91
CA LEU A 124 -33.02 -21.90 -6.10
C LEU A 124 -33.06 -23.27 -6.77
N ARG A 125 -32.22 -23.52 -7.76
CA ARG A 125 -32.05 -24.83 -8.41
C ARG A 125 -31.66 -25.90 -7.41
N ASP A 126 -30.65 -25.62 -6.58
CA ASP A 126 -30.11 -26.57 -5.60
C ASP A 126 -31.17 -26.89 -4.51
N LYS A 127 -31.97 -25.89 -4.11
CA LYS A 127 -33.14 -26.11 -3.23
C LYS A 127 -34.19 -27.03 -3.85
N MET A 128 -34.57 -26.77 -5.12
CA MET A 128 -35.54 -27.59 -5.82
C MET A 128 -35.05 -29.04 -6.04
N GLN A 129 -33.73 -29.22 -6.29
CA GLN A 129 -33.17 -30.57 -6.39
C GLN A 129 -33.14 -31.30 -5.04
N GLY A 130 -32.82 -30.59 -3.94
CA GLY A 130 -32.80 -31.16 -2.59
C GLY A 130 -34.23 -31.53 -2.07
N GLU A 131 -35.26 -30.80 -2.47
CA GLU A 131 -36.65 -31.13 -2.16
C GLU A 131 -37.21 -32.27 -3.01
N GLY A 132 -36.66 -32.44 -4.25
CA GLY A 132 -37.07 -33.54 -5.13
C GLY A 132 -36.45 -34.90 -4.78
N GLU A 133 -35.37 -34.93 -3.98
CA GLU A 133 -34.71 -36.15 -3.51
C GLU A 133 -35.26 -36.63 -2.16
N ALA A 134 -36.08 -35.79 -1.48
CA ALA A 134 -36.65 -36.08 -0.18
C ALA A 134 -38.14 -36.56 -0.28
N ALA A 135 -38.69 -36.69 -1.47
CA ALA A 135 -40.02 -37.23 -1.77
C ALA A 135 -39.90 -38.55 -2.55
#